data_555ed6e31ecbbdca657484f041bea100
#
_entry.id   555ed6e31ecbbdca657484f041bea100
#
_cell.length_a   1.000
_cell.length_b   1.000
_cell.length_c   1.000
_cell.angle_alpha   90.00
_cell.angle_beta   90.00
_cell.angle_gamma   90.00
#
_symmetry.space_group_name_H-M   'P 1'
#
loop_
_entity.id
_entity.type
_entity.pdbx_description
1 polymer ?
#
loop_
_entity_poly.entity_id
_entity_poly.type
_entity_poly.pdbx_seq_one_letter_code
_entity_poly.pdbx_strand_id
1 'polypeptide(L)'
;MTLSEGLGHPMEGMTRTIGLLGGMSWESTMEYYRLANELVQQRLGGYHSARILLDSVDFAQIEAMQTAGQWDAAGQFLAGHARALQD
;
A
#
# COMPACT_ATOMS: atom_id res chain seq x y z
N MET A 1 4.11 -6.06 -3.60
CA MET A 1 3.24 -5.02 -3.04
C MET A 1 2.23 -5.63 -2.10
N THR A 2 2.01 -5.01 -0.98
CA THR A 2 1.02 -5.44 0.00
C THR A 2 -0.08 -4.40 0.08
N LEU A 3 -1.32 -4.86 0.06
CA LEU A 3 -2.50 -4.01 0.18
C LEU A 3 -3.25 -4.40 1.45
N SER A 4 -3.54 -3.44 2.30
CA SER A 4 -4.35 -3.68 3.48
C SER A 4 -5.37 -2.58 3.66
N GLU A 5 -6.54 -2.93 4.20
CA GLU A 5 -7.53 -1.93 4.55
C GLU A 5 -7.17 -1.29 5.87
N GLY A 6 -7.35 0.01 5.96
CA GLY A 6 -7.24 0.69 7.23
C GLY A 6 -8.29 0.20 8.22
N LEU A 7 -7.95 0.21 9.49
CA LEU A 7 -8.81 -0.32 10.54
C LEU A 7 -9.83 0.70 11.07
N GLY A 8 -9.97 1.84 10.42
CA GLY A 8 -10.97 2.81 10.80
C GLY A 8 -12.37 2.20 10.76
N HIS A 9 -13.24 2.66 11.63
CA HIS A 9 -14.63 2.22 11.59
C HIS A 9 -15.25 2.60 10.26
N PRO A 10 -15.89 1.64 9.57
CA PRO A 10 -16.65 2.00 8.40
C PRO A 10 -17.85 2.81 8.86
N MET A 11 -17.81 4.08 8.64
CA MET A 11 -19.01 4.89 8.79
C MET A 11 -19.84 4.68 7.54
N GLU A 12 -21.15 4.56 7.73
CA GLU A 12 -22.05 4.33 6.61
C GLU A 12 -21.82 5.38 5.54
N GLY A 13 -21.66 4.92 4.30
CA GLY A 13 -21.43 5.77 3.15
C GLY A 13 -20.05 6.35 3.02
N MET A 14 -19.14 6.02 3.94
CA MET A 14 -17.77 6.52 3.87
C MET A 14 -16.82 5.45 3.39
N THR A 15 -15.88 5.87 2.55
CA THR A 15 -14.84 5.00 2.04
C THR A 15 -13.80 4.72 3.12
N ARG A 16 -13.46 3.45 3.26
CA ARG A 16 -12.35 3.07 4.13
C ARG A 16 -11.03 3.54 3.54
N THR A 17 -10.06 3.78 4.40
CA THR A 17 -8.71 4.09 3.96
C THR A 17 -7.98 2.79 3.64
N ILE A 18 -7.33 2.76 2.48
CA ILE A 18 -6.54 1.62 2.03
C ILE A 18 -5.07 1.91 2.33
N GLY A 19 -4.42 1.01 3.05
CA GLY A 19 -2.97 1.07 3.22
C GLY A 19 -2.31 0.34 2.07
N LEU A 20 -1.38 0.99 1.41
CA LEU A 20 -0.68 0.44 0.26
C LEU A 20 0.81 0.47 0.52
N LEU A 21 1.42 -0.73 0.64
CA LEU A 21 2.87 -0.85 0.78
C LEU A 21 3.46 -1.15 -0.59
N GLY A 22 4.26 -0.24 -1.09
CA GLY A 22 4.83 -0.35 -2.42
C GLY A 22 6.28 0.09 -2.47
N GLY A 23 6.77 0.36 -3.67
CA GLY A 23 8.13 0.85 -3.91
C GLY A 23 9.11 -0.24 -4.29
N MET A 24 8.74 -1.52 -4.24
CA MET A 24 9.58 -2.61 -4.73
C MET A 24 9.65 -2.59 -6.26
N SER A 25 8.65 -2.00 -6.88
CA SER A 25 8.67 -1.52 -8.26
C SER A 25 7.71 -0.33 -8.27
N TRP A 26 8.25 0.87 -8.35
CA TRP A 26 7.39 2.05 -8.25
C TRP A 26 6.43 2.15 -9.44
N GLU A 27 6.79 1.61 -10.60
CA GLU A 27 5.89 1.58 -11.74
C GLU A 27 4.67 0.70 -11.46
N SER A 28 4.88 -0.45 -10.84
CA SER A 28 3.77 -1.33 -10.43
C SER A 28 2.92 -0.69 -9.35
N THR A 29 3.54 0.05 -8.44
CA THR A 29 2.83 0.78 -7.39
C THR A 29 1.87 1.81 -8.00
N MET A 30 2.30 2.53 -9.01
CA MET A 30 1.47 3.49 -9.72
C MET A 30 0.26 2.80 -10.36
N GLU A 31 0.45 1.60 -10.90
CA GLU A 31 -0.62 0.83 -11.51
C GLU A 31 -1.68 0.43 -10.49
N TYR A 32 -1.26 -0.04 -9.31
CA TYR A 32 -2.19 -0.39 -8.25
C TYR A 32 -2.94 0.82 -7.73
N TYR A 33 -2.26 1.96 -7.61
CA TYR A 33 -2.88 3.21 -7.21
C TYR A 33 -3.97 3.60 -8.20
N ARG A 34 -3.67 3.52 -9.48
CA ARG A 34 -4.62 3.84 -10.55
C ARG A 34 -5.85 2.90 -10.50
N LEU A 35 -5.59 1.59 -10.38
CA LEU A 35 -6.67 0.60 -10.35
C LEU A 35 -7.58 0.79 -9.15
N ALA A 36 -7.02 1.08 -7.98
CA ALA A 36 -7.82 1.32 -6.78
C ALA A 36 -8.76 2.51 -6.98
N ASN A 37 -8.26 3.59 -7.58
CA ASN A 37 -9.09 4.76 -7.86
C ASN A 37 -10.15 4.48 -8.90
N GLU A 38 -9.83 3.73 -9.95
CA GLU A 38 -10.81 3.36 -10.96
C GLU A 38 -11.93 2.53 -10.38
N LEU A 39 -11.61 1.57 -9.51
CA LEU A 39 -12.63 0.73 -8.88
C LEU A 39 -13.55 1.53 -7.98
N VAL A 40 -13.00 2.46 -7.21
CA VAL A 40 -13.82 3.32 -6.35
C VAL A 40 -14.72 4.19 -7.20
N GLN A 41 -14.19 4.76 -8.25
CA GLN A 41 -14.96 5.64 -9.13
C GLN A 41 -16.10 4.87 -9.83
N GLN A 42 -15.84 3.64 -10.24
CA GLN A 42 -16.87 2.79 -10.85
C GLN A 42 -18.00 2.47 -9.87
N ARG A 43 -17.66 2.22 -8.60
CA ARG A 43 -18.65 1.83 -7.60
C ARG A 43 -19.43 3.00 -7.03
N LEU A 44 -18.75 4.12 -6.79
CA LEU A 44 -19.35 5.26 -6.12
C LEU A 44 -19.71 6.39 -7.09
N GLY A 45 -19.06 6.42 -8.25
CA GLY A 45 -19.32 7.42 -9.27
C GLY A 45 -18.88 8.82 -8.90
N GLY A 46 -19.28 9.80 -9.69
CA GLY A 46 -19.02 11.20 -9.46
C GLY A 46 -17.52 11.50 -9.34
N TYR A 47 -17.17 12.29 -8.32
CA TYR A 47 -15.79 12.68 -8.07
C TYR A 47 -15.12 11.80 -7.01
N HIS A 48 -15.71 10.66 -6.68
CA HIS A 48 -15.12 9.78 -5.68
C HIS A 48 -13.79 9.20 -6.14
N SER A 49 -12.85 9.13 -5.22
CA SER A 49 -11.56 8.49 -5.41
C SER A 49 -11.21 7.70 -4.16
N ALA A 50 -10.22 6.83 -4.27
CA ALA A 50 -9.81 6.02 -3.13
C ALA A 50 -9.06 6.85 -2.10
N ARG A 51 -9.34 6.61 -0.82
CA ARG A 51 -8.52 7.15 0.26
C ARG A 51 -7.37 6.19 0.47
N ILE A 52 -6.16 6.63 0.17
CA ILE A 52 -4.99 5.75 0.18
C ILE A 52 -3.89 6.38 1.02
N LEU A 53 -3.34 5.57 1.92
CA LEU A 53 -2.06 5.86 2.56
C LEU A 53 -1.03 4.97 1.88
N LEU A 54 -0.08 5.58 1.22
CA LEU A 54 0.95 4.85 0.48
C LEU A 54 2.29 5.01 1.20
N ASP A 55 2.87 3.87 1.57
CA ASP A 55 4.26 3.82 2.01
C ASP A 55 5.07 3.19 0.89
N SER A 56 5.76 4.02 0.13
CA SER A 56 6.58 3.56 -0.99
C SER A 56 8.02 3.49 -0.52
N VAL A 57 8.51 2.27 -0.28
CA VAL A 57 9.84 2.06 0.26
C VAL A 57 10.91 2.28 -0.82
N ASP A 58 12.12 2.58 -0.37
CA ASP A 58 13.27 2.66 -1.28
C ASP A 58 13.74 1.22 -1.58
N PHE A 59 13.54 0.79 -2.82
CA PHE A 59 13.87 -0.58 -3.20
C PHE A 59 15.34 -0.90 -3.01
N ALA A 60 16.23 0.09 -3.08
CA ALA A 60 17.65 -0.15 -2.87
C ALA A 60 17.94 -0.78 -1.50
N GLN A 61 17.18 -0.42 -0.48
CA GLN A 61 17.34 -1.01 0.85
C GLN A 61 16.94 -2.48 0.85
N ILE A 62 15.84 -2.81 0.20
CA ILE A 62 15.37 -4.19 0.10
C ILE A 62 16.37 -5.02 -0.72
N GLU A 63 16.81 -4.49 -1.86
CA GLU A 63 17.76 -5.19 -2.72
C GLU A 63 19.07 -5.46 -2.00
N ALA A 64 19.57 -4.49 -1.22
CA ALA A 64 20.81 -4.67 -0.47
C ALA A 64 20.68 -5.83 0.53
N MET A 65 19.54 -5.93 1.22
CA MET A 65 19.29 -7.03 2.14
C MET A 65 19.22 -8.37 1.42
N GLN A 66 18.53 -8.42 0.29
CA GLN A 66 18.38 -9.63 -0.51
C GLN A 66 19.74 -10.09 -1.06
N THR A 67 20.54 -9.17 -1.59
CA THR A 67 21.84 -9.48 -2.14
C THR A 67 22.78 -10.02 -1.08
N ALA A 68 22.67 -9.51 0.14
CA ALA A 68 23.47 -10.00 1.28
C ALA A 68 22.91 -11.28 1.89
N GLY A 69 21.81 -11.82 1.37
CA GLY A 69 21.19 -13.02 1.90
C GLY A 69 20.41 -12.80 3.19
N GLN A 70 20.11 -11.56 3.52
CA GLN A 70 19.42 -11.20 4.76
C GLN A 70 17.92 -11.20 4.56
N TRP A 71 17.36 -12.36 4.23
CA TRP A 71 15.95 -12.48 3.90
C TRP A 71 15.04 -12.17 5.09
N ASP A 72 15.45 -12.62 6.29
CA ASP A 72 14.65 -12.34 7.49
C ASP A 72 14.63 -10.84 7.79
N ALA A 73 15.74 -10.15 7.62
CA ALA A 73 15.81 -8.70 7.82
C ALA A 73 14.91 -7.97 6.83
N ALA A 74 14.92 -8.40 5.57
CA ALA A 74 14.07 -7.80 4.55
C ALA A 74 12.58 -8.01 4.90
N GLY A 75 12.22 -9.21 5.33
CA GLY A 75 10.86 -9.51 5.76
C GLY A 75 10.41 -8.69 6.95
N GLN A 76 11.27 -8.52 7.94
CA GLN A 76 10.96 -7.70 9.12
C GLN A 76 10.82 -6.22 8.76
N PHE A 77 11.66 -5.74 7.87
CA PHE A 77 11.58 -4.36 7.38
C PHE A 77 10.22 -4.10 6.73
N LEU A 78 9.79 -4.97 5.83
CA LEU A 78 8.51 -4.83 5.15
C LEU A 78 7.34 -4.99 6.11
N ALA A 79 7.42 -5.94 7.03
CA ALA A 79 6.37 -6.16 8.03
C ALA A 79 6.21 -4.95 8.93
N GLY A 80 7.31 -4.27 9.28
CA GLY A 80 7.27 -3.05 10.07
C GLY A 80 6.52 -1.93 9.36
N HIS A 81 6.78 -1.76 8.07
CA HIS A 81 6.07 -0.76 7.26
C HIS A 81 4.58 -1.11 7.12
N ALA A 82 4.27 -2.39 6.92
CA ALA A 82 2.88 -2.82 6.83
C ALA A 82 2.12 -2.55 8.13
N ARG A 83 2.74 -2.83 9.28
CA ARG A 83 2.13 -2.55 10.59
C ARG A 83 1.89 -1.06 10.78
N ALA A 84 2.81 -0.22 10.36
CA ALA A 84 2.66 1.22 10.47
C ALA A 84 1.46 1.73 9.68
N LEU A 85 1.15 1.11 8.55
CA LEU A 85 -0.01 1.48 7.75
C LEU A 85 -1.33 1.11 8.43
N GLN A 86 -1.33 0.13 9.32
CA GLN A 86 -2.53 -0.27 10.04
C GLN A 86 -2.83 0.64 11.23
N ASP A 87 -1.82 1.26 11.78
CA ASP A 87 -1.98 2.16 12.90
C ASP A 87 -2.42 3.54 12.43
#